data_f164ff3412e463993f3afe770449d63d
#
_entry.id   f164ff3412e463993f3afe770449d63d
#
_cell.length_a   1.000
_cell.length_b   1.000
_cell.length_c   1.000
_cell.angle_alpha   90.00
_cell.angle_beta   90.00
_cell.angle_gamma   90.00
#
_symmetry.space_group_name_H-M   'P 1'
#
loop_
_entity.id
_entity.type
_entity.pdbx_description
1 polymer ?
#
loop_
_entity_poly.entity_id
_entity_poly.type
_entity_poly.pdbx_seq_one_letter_code
_entity_poly.pdbx_strand_id
1 'polypeptide(L)'
;MRSGGCPAGSGRALRLDPFALPVRYAASDMAADGGAREIELHRERVVVRRSLSGMRMALNMPVDAFTGVGLRLTAGEVAVVLAHKDPGLALPLFLSEEADDVTAAWRSWGAVLGLPLLVEDEDGWHEPFTRLGGVTIARPRPRRRRRSALKRRRPTIQMRRARGELTTATPVHRGEREIIARN
;
A
#
# COMPACT_ATOMS: atom_id res chain seq x y z
N MET A 1 -20.33 -8.92 -17.42
CA MET A 1 -19.84 -7.70 -18.10
C MET A 1 -19.02 -6.90 -17.10
N ARG A 2 -17.72 -6.75 -17.33
CA ARG A 2 -16.79 -6.04 -16.44
C ARG A 2 -16.82 -4.56 -16.79
N SER A 3 -17.65 -3.76 -16.12
CA SER A 3 -17.71 -2.33 -16.32
C SER A 3 -16.70 -1.61 -15.43
N GLY A 4 -16.08 -0.56 -15.92
CA GLY A 4 -15.25 0.34 -15.13
C GLY A 4 -13.73 0.22 -15.28
N GLY A 5 -13.23 -0.68 -16.12
CA GLY A 5 -11.80 -0.88 -16.30
C GLY A 5 -11.17 -0.28 -17.57
N CYS A 6 -11.96 0.40 -18.40
CA CYS A 6 -11.44 0.97 -19.65
C CYS A 6 -11.44 2.50 -19.65
N PRO A 7 -10.47 3.16 -20.30
CA PRO A 7 -10.51 4.61 -20.49
C PRO A 7 -11.67 5.02 -21.40
N ALA A 8 -12.21 6.23 -21.19
CA ALA A 8 -13.18 6.82 -22.12
C ALA A 8 -12.43 7.56 -23.21
N GLY A 9 -12.64 7.16 -24.47
CA GLY A 9 -12.04 7.80 -25.64
C GLY A 9 -11.52 6.80 -26.65
N SER A 10 -11.05 7.31 -27.80
CA SER A 10 -10.54 6.50 -28.92
C SER A 10 -9.10 5.98 -28.73
N GLY A 11 -8.44 6.32 -27.62
CA GLY A 11 -7.08 5.89 -27.33
C GLY A 11 -7.10 4.57 -26.55
N ARG A 12 -6.48 3.53 -27.08
CA ARG A 12 -6.31 2.24 -26.39
C ARG A 12 -5.26 2.26 -25.28
N ALA A 13 -4.42 3.30 -25.21
CA ALA A 13 -3.38 3.43 -24.20
C ALA A 13 -3.75 4.51 -23.18
N LEU A 14 -3.72 4.14 -21.92
CA LEU A 14 -3.80 5.06 -20.78
C LEU A 14 -2.54 4.91 -19.95
N ARG A 15 -1.74 5.96 -19.82
CA ARG A 15 -0.55 5.98 -18.97
C ARG A 15 -0.62 7.15 -18.01
N LEU A 16 -1.02 6.90 -16.79
CA LEU A 16 -1.00 7.90 -15.71
C LEU A 16 0.31 7.78 -14.93
N ASP A 17 0.89 8.94 -14.58
CA ASP A 17 2.09 8.98 -13.76
C ASP A 17 1.70 9.01 -12.26
N PRO A 18 2.11 8.01 -11.46
CA PRO A 18 1.83 7.97 -10.02
C PRO A 18 2.45 9.14 -9.24
N PHE A 19 3.49 9.77 -9.78
CA PHE A 19 4.17 10.89 -9.11
C PHE A 19 3.59 12.26 -9.48
N ALA A 20 2.75 12.34 -10.50
CA ALA A 20 2.10 13.57 -10.95
C ALA A 20 0.72 13.82 -10.31
N LEU A 21 0.45 13.27 -9.13
CA LEU A 21 -0.82 13.48 -8.42
C LEU A 21 -0.95 14.92 -7.92
N PRO A 22 -2.16 15.54 -7.99
CA PRO A 22 -3.42 14.95 -8.43
C PRO A 22 -3.59 14.91 -9.96
N VAL A 23 -4.22 13.84 -10.46
CA VAL A 23 -4.49 13.66 -11.89
C VAL A 23 -5.98 13.57 -12.16
N ARG A 24 -6.43 14.19 -13.28
CA ARG A 24 -7.80 14.14 -13.78
C ARG A 24 -7.86 13.45 -15.12
N TYR A 25 -8.80 12.52 -15.26
CA TYR A 25 -9.01 11.79 -16.50
C TYR A 25 -10.44 11.27 -16.59
N ALA A 26 -10.83 10.82 -17.79
CA ALA A 26 -12.12 10.18 -18.00
C ALA A 26 -11.95 8.69 -18.19
N ALA A 27 -12.89 7.90 -17.64
CA ALA A 27 -12.98 6.47 -17.85
C ALA A 27 -14.38 6.06 -18.27
N SER A 28 -14.48 4.96 -19.02
CA SER A 28 -15.77 4.43 -19.44
C SER A 28 -16.59 3.97 -18.23
N ASP A 29 -17.87 4.29 -18.25
CA ASP A 29 -18.84 3.87 -17.25
C ASP A 29 -20.17 3.57 -17.95
N MET A 30 -20.46 2.29 -18.14
CA MET A 30 -21.69 1.86 -18.82
C MET A 30 -22.97 2.20 -18.07
N ALA A 31 -22.86 2.50 -16.75
CA ALA A 31 -23.99 2.94 -15.96
C ALA A 31 -24.24 4.45 -16.04
N ALA A 32 -23.27 5.23 -16.52
CA ALA A 32 -23.42 6.68 -16.65
C ALA A 32 -24.17 7.06 -17.93
N ASP A 33 -25.00 8.10 -17.86
CA ASP A 33 -25.83 8.57 -18.98
C ASP A 33 -25.01 8.94 -20.24
N GLY A 34 -23.78 9.42 -20.05
CA GLY A 34 -22.83 9.74 -21.14
C GLY A 34 -21.83 8.64 -21.46
N GLY A 35 -21.97 7.44 -20.87
CA GLY A 35 -21.04 6.33 -21.07
C GLY A 35 -19.63 6.55 -20.48
N ALA A 36 -19.42 7.67 -19.78
CA ALA A 36 -18.15 8.05 -19.20
C ALA A 36 -18.32 8.68 -17.81
N ARG A 37 -17.28 8.58 -17.02
CA ARG A 37 -17.15 9.23 -15.72
C ARG A 37 -15.85 10.01 -15.65
N GLU A 38 -15.87 11.14 -14.97
CA GLU A 38 -14.68 11.92 -14.66
C GLU A 38 -14.08 11.45 -13.33
N ILE A 39 -12.78 11.26 -13.31
CA ILE A 39 -12.03 10.80 -12.15
C ILE A 39 -10.98 11.84 -11.81
N GLU A 40 -10.91 12.21 -10.55
CA GLU A 40 -9.86 13.02 -9.97
C GLU A 40 -9.19 12.20 -8.89
N LEU A 41 -7.97 11.73 -9.16
CA LEU A 41 -7.19 10.88 -8.28
C LEU A 41 -6.18 11.73 -7.51
N HIS A 42 -6.29 11.75 -6.20
CA HIS A 42 -5.35 12.30 -5.25
C HIS A 42 -4.63 11.16 -4.51
N ARG A 43 -3.58 11.49 -3.78
CA ARG A 43 -2.85 10.52 -2.98
C ARG A 43 -3.67 9.90 -1.84
N GLU A 44 -4.62 10.64 -1.29
CA GLU A 44 -5.41 10.23 -0.11
C GLU A 44 -6.88 9.96 -0.44
N ARG A 45 -7.38 10.49 -1.56
CA ARG A 45 -8.78 10.41 -1.93
C ARG A 45 -8.97 10.31 -3.45
N VAL A 46 -10.10 9.78 -3.83
CA VAL A 46 -10.58 9.69 -5.22
C VAL A 46 -11.92 10.37 -5.30
N VAL A 47 -12.09 11.25 -6.27
CA VAL A 47 -13.37 11.87 -6.59
C VAL A 47 -13.83 11.36 -7.95
N VAL A 48 -14.98 10.69 -7.97
CA VAL A 48 -15.61 10.19 -9.19
C VAL A 48 -16.87 10.98 -9.45
N ARG A 49 -16.94 11.63 -10.60
CA ARG A 49 -18.13 12.37 -11.06
C ARG A 49 -18.77 11.63 -12.21
N ARG A 50 -20.07 11.37 -12.11
CA ARG A 50 -20.87 10.74 -13.15
C ARG A 50 -22.30 11.26 -13.14
N SER A 51 -23.01 11.11 -14.25
CA SER A 51 -24.43 11.41 -14.34
C SER A 51 -25.22 10.11 -14.46
N LEU A 52 -26.26 9.95 -13.66
CA LEU A 52 -27.15 8.78 -13.66
C LEU A 52 -28.60 9.27 -13.74
N SER A 53 -29.32 8.89 -14.80
CA SER A 53 -30.72 9.28 -15.00
C SER A 53 -30.94 10.79 -14.89
N GLY A 54 -30.03 11.57 -15.48
CA GLY A 54 -30.05 13.03 -15.46
C GLY A 54 -29.53 13.69 -14.17
N MET A 55 -29.24 12.91 -13.13
CA MET A 55 -28.70 13.43 -11.88
C MET A 55 -27.16 13.40 -11.87
N ARG A 56 -26.56 14.54 -11.59
CA ARG A 56 -25.11 14.64 -11.40
C ARG A 56 -24.72 14.14 -10.01
N MET A 57 -23.83 13.19 -9.96
CA MET A 57 -23.32 12.58 -8.71
C MET A 57 -21.83 12.80 -8.60
N ALA A 58 -21.36 13.09 -7.39
CA ALA A 58 -19.95 13.13 -7.04
C ALA A 58 -19.72 12.20 -5.85
N LEU A 59 -18.88 11.18 -6.05
CA LEU A 59 -18.46 10.25 -5.03
C LEU A 59 -17.06 10.65 -4.57
N ASN A 60 -16.90 10.95 -3.30
CA ASN A 60 -15.61 11.22 -2.69
C ASN A 60 -15.25 10.04 -1.79
N MET A 61 -14.24 9.29 -2.17
CA MET A 61 -13.84 8.06 -1.47
C MET A 61 -12.38 8.18 -1.01
N PRO A 62 -12.05 7.78 0.20
CA PRO A 62 -10.65 7.68 0.62
C PRO A 62 -9.96 6.54 -0.15
N VAL A 63 -8.66 6.64 -0.35
CA VAL A 63 -7.88 5.63 -1.09
C VAL A 63 -7.87 4.28 -0.38
N ASP A 64 -7.96 4.25 0.94
CA ASP A 64 -8.04 3.03 1.75
C ASP A 64 -9.37 2.26 1.62
N ALA A 65 -10.40 2.87 1.01
CA ALA A 65 -11.62 2.18 0.63
C ALA A 65 -11.41 1.19 -0.54
N PHE A 66 -10.35 1.37 -1.31
CA PHE A 66 -9.98 0.46 -2.39
C PHE A 66 -9.26 -0.77 -1.85
N THR A 67 -9.50 -1.91 -2.49
CA THR A 67 -8.93 -3.20 -2.06
C THR A 67 -7.43 -3.28 -2.31
N GLY A 68 -6.96 -2.64 -3.40
CA GLY A 68 -5.55 -2.65 -3.78
C GLY A 68 -5.32 -2.19 -5.22
N VAL A 69 -4.07 -2.23 -5.63
CA VAL A 69 -3.67 -1.97 -7.02
C VAL A 69 -3.56 -3.31 -7.74
N GLY A 70 -4.49 -3.56 -8.64
CA GLY A 70 -4.65 -4.83 -9.35
C GLY A 70 -3.99 -4.84 -10.72
N LEU A 71 -3.33 -5.94 -11.04
CA LEU A 71 -2.88 -6.26 -12.37
C LEU A 71 -3.92 -7.17 -13.05
N ARG A 72 -4.47 -6.73 -14.16
CA ARG A 72 -5.41 -7.49 -15.00
C ARG A 72 -4.72 -7.88 -16.29
N LEU A 73 -4.72 -9.16 -16.58
CA LEU A 73 -4.21 -9.72 -17.82
C LEU A 73 -5.41 -10.21 -18.66
N THR A 74 -5.62 -9.57 -19.79
CA THR A 74 -6.64 -10.00 -20.77
C THR A 74 -5.92 -10.37 -22.06
N ALA A 75 -6.49 -11.22 -22.88
CA ALA A 75 -5.88 -11.63 -24.14
C ALA A 75 -5.58 -10.40 -25.03
N GLY A 76 -4.29 -10.01 -25.09
CA GLY A 76 -3.79 -8.88 -25.87
C GLY A 76 -3.79 -7.52 -25.16
N GLU A 77 -4.16 -7.43 -23.89
CA GLU A 77 -4.19 -6.16 -23.17
C GLU A 77 -3.82 -6.36 -21.70
N VAL A 78 -2.96 -5.51 -21.18
CA VAL A 78 -2.55 -5.53 -19.79
C VAL A 78 -2.93 -4.22 -19.13
N ALA A 79 -3.64 -4.30 -18.01
CA ALA A 79 -4.16 -3.15 -17.30
C ALA A 79 -3.73 -3.13 -15.83
N VAL A 80 -3.35 -1.93 -15.34
CA VAL A 80 -3.25 -1.67 -13.90
C VAL A 80 -4.52 -0.94 -13.48
N VAL A 81 -5.20 -1.49 -12.50
CA VAL A 81 -6.52 -1.05 -12.05
C VAL A 81 -6.49 -0.81 -10.55
N LEU A 82 -7.02 0.30 -10.09
CA LEU A 82 -7.32 0.50 -8.69
C LEU A 82 -8.59 -0.29 -8.36
N ALA A 83 -8.41 -1.45 -7.70
CA ALA A 83 -9.47 -2.41 -7.46
C ALA A 83 -10.36 -1.99 -6.29
N HIS A 84 -11.66 -2.11 -6.47
CA HIS A 84 -12.66 -1.86 -5.44
C HIS A 84 -13.56 -3.09 -5.28
N LYS A 85 -14.23 -3.23 -4.12
CA LYS A 85 -15.21 -4.30 -3.88
C LYS A 85 -16.35 -4.30 -4.89
N ASP A 86 -16.82 -3.11 -5.26
CA ASP A 86 -17.74 -2.91 -6.35
C ASP A 86 -16.97 -2.76 -7.67
N PRO A 87 -17.11 -3.69 -8.64
CA PRO A 87 -16.43 -3.61 -9.93
C PRO A 87 -16.74 -2.33 -10.70
N GLY A 88 -17.91 -1.74 -10.48
CA GLY A 88 -18.32 -0.48 -11.09
C GLY A 88 -17.50 0.72 -10.63
N LEU A 89 -16.82 0.64 -9.50
CA LEU A 89 -15.98 1.69 -8.93
C LEU A 89 -14.48 1.45 -9.17
N ALA A 90 -14.11 0.35 -9.81
CA ALA A 90 -12.71 0.09 -10.18
C ALA A 90 -12.23 1.12 -11.22
N LEU A 91 -11.00 1.61 -11.05
CA LEU A 91 -10.45 2.71 -11.85
C LEU A 91 -9.23 2.26 -12.65
N PRO A 92 -9.18 2.48 -13.97
CA PRO A 92 -8.00 2.20 -14.77
C PRO A 92 -6.92 3.24 -14.47
N LEU A 93 -5.70 2.79 -14.21
CA LEU A 93 -4.53 3.64 -13.95
C LEU A 93 -3.53 3.57 -15.10
N PHE A 94 -3.43 2.39 -15.70
CA PHE A 94 -2.52 2.13 -16.80
C PHE A 94 -3.13 1.06 -17.72
N LEU A 95 -3.03 1.27 -19.01
CA LEU A 95 -3.50 0.36 -20.03
C LEU A 95 -2.49 0.31 -21.17
N SER A 96 -2.02 -0.86 -21.55
CA SER A 96 -1.06 -1.04 -22.63
C SER A 96 -1.26 -2.41 -23.30
N GLU A 97 -0.90 -2.48 -24.56
CA GLU A 97 -0.78 -3.75 -25.30
C GLU A 97 0.56 -4.44 -25.01
N GLU A 98 1.57 -3.69 -24.54
CA GLU A 98 2.91 -4.19 -24.21
C GLU A 98 3.05 -4.39 -22.70
N ALA A 99 3.63 -5.52 -22.31
CA ALA A 99 3.76 -5.93 -20.91
C ALA A 99 4.99 -5.33 -20.19
N ASP A 100 5.96 -4.79 -20.92
CA ASP A 100 7.30 -4.49 -20.38
C ASP A 100 7.28 -3.46 -19.25
N ASP A 101 6.49 -2.39 -19.36
CA ASP A 101 6.42 -1.33 -18.36
C ASP A 101 5.35 -1.53 -17.27
N VAL A 102 4.45 -2.49 -17.47
CA VAL A 102 3.26 -2.65 -16.63
C VAL A 102 3.61 -3.02 -15.20
N THR A 103 4.59 -3.92 -15.02
CA THR A 103 5.00 -4.36 -13.68
C THR A 103 5.65 -3.25 -12.88
N ALA A 104 6.39 -2.36 -13.54
CA ALA A 104 6.98 -1.19 -12.91
C ALA A 104 5.90 -0.17 -12.50
N ALA A 105 4.93 0.10 -13.39
CA ALA A 105 3.79 0.96 -13.10
C ALA A 105 2.94 0.41 -11.94
N TRP A 106 2.63 -0.88 -11.96
CA TRP A 106 1.86 -1.55 -10.91
C TRP A 106 2.51 -1.42 -9.53
N ARG A 107 3.84 -1.67 -9.43
CA ARG A 107 4.59 -1.50 -8.18
C ARG A 107 4.65 -0.04 -7.73
N SER A 108 4.85 0.88 -8.67
CA SER A 108 4.93 2.31 -8.37
C SER A 108 3.61 2.84 -7.82
N TRP A 109 2.48 2.46 -8.43
CA TRP A 109 1.14 2.80 -7.94
C TRP A 109 0.88 2.23 -6.54
N GLY A 110 1.23 0.98 -6.29
CA GLY A 110 1.10 0.38 -4.95
C GLY A 110 1.92 1.11 -3.89
N ALA A 111 3.14 1.51 -4.23
CA ALA A 111 4.02 2.25 -3.33
C ALA A 111 3.51 3.68 -3.03
N VAL A 112 3.04 4.41 -4.05
CA VAL A 112 2.57 5.80 -3.92
C VAL A 112 1.25 5.88 -3.16
N LEU A 113 0.31 4.95 -3.42
CA LEU A 113 -0.99 4.91 -2.77
C LEU A 113 -0.96 4.15 -1.42
N GLY A 114 0.14 3.44 -1.13
CA GLY A 114 0.25 2.63 0.10
C GLY A 114 -0.68 1.43 0.14
N LEU A 115 -1.12 0.94 -1.02
CA LEU A 115 -2.07 -0.16 -1.17
C LEU A 115 -1.39 -1.48 -1.51
N PRO A 116 -2.00 -2.63 -1.16
CA PRO A 116 -1.50 -3.94 -1.53
C PRO A 116 -1.54 -4.13 -3.05
N LEU A 117 -0.58 -4.92 -3.54
CA LEU A 117 -0.53 -5.35 -4.92
C LEU A 117 -1.41 -6.60 -5.10
N LEU A 118 -2.25 -6.58 -6.12
CA LEU A 118 -3.19 -7.65 -6.42
C LEU A 118 -3.01 -8.12 -7.87
N VAL A 119 -3.35 -9.37 -8.12
CA VAL A 119 -3.48 -9.96 -9.47
C VAL A 119 -4.90 -10.46 -9.62
N GLU A 120 -5.50 -10.24 -10.78
CA GLU A 120 -6.82 -10.77 -11.11
C GLU A 120 -6.69 -12.16 -11.71
N ASP A 121 -7.39 -13.12 -11.10
CA ASP A 121 -7.54 -14.48 -11.59
C ASP A 121 -9.04 -14.79 -11.83
N GLU A 122 -9.37 -16.01 -12.20
CA GLU A 122 -10.76 -16.47 -12.40
C GLU A 122 -11.61 -16.30 -11.15
N ASP A 123 -11.01 -16.51 -9.96
CA ASP A 123 -11.64 -16.38 -8.65
C ASP A 123 -11.72 -14.92 -8.13
N GLY A 124 -11.12 -13.93 -8.84
CA GLY A 124 -11.10 -12.52 -8.47
C GLY A 124 -9.72 -11.97 -8.11
N TRP A 125 -9.70 -10.96 -7.24
CA TRP A 125 -8.48 -10.29 -6.81
C TRP A 125 -7.77 -11.02 -5.68
N HIS A 126 -6.50 -11.40 -5.86
CA HIS A 126 -5.68 -12.02 -4.82
C HIS A 126 -4.28 -11.40 -4.75
N GLU A 127 -3.61 -11.54 -3.61
CA GLU A 127 -2.22 -11.11 -3.45
C GLU A 127 -1.27 -12.14 -4.09
N PRO A 128 -0.43 -11.76 -5.08
CA PRO A 128 0.36 -12.72 -5.85
C PRO A 128 1.45 -13.45 -5.05
N PHE A 129 1.82 -12.89 -3.90
CA PHE A 129 2.93 -13.40 -3.08
C PHE A 129 2.48 -14.05 -1.77
N THR A 130 1.22 -14.47 -1.68
CA THR A 130 0.69 -15.15 -0.48
C THR A 130 1.14 -16.60 -0.37
N ARG A 131 1.57 -17.22 -1.45
CA ARG A 131 2.02 -18.60 -1.49
C ARG A 131 3.39 -18.75 -2.12
N LEU A 132 4.31 -19.43 -1.44
CA LEU A 132 5.57 -19.92 -1.99
C LEU A 132 5.54 -21.45 -1.89
N GLY A 133 5.18 -22.10 -3.00
CA GLY A 133 4.91 -23.55 -3.01
C GLY A 133 3.72 -23.91 -2.11
N GLY A 134 3.93 -24.81 -1.16
CA GLY A 134 2.91 -25.19 -0.18
C GLY A 134 2.80 -24.29 1.06
N VAL A 135 3.63 -23.25 1.16
CA VAL A 135 3.71 -22.38 2.35
C VAL A 135 2.99 -21.06 2.09
N THR A 136 2.08 -20.68 2.98
CA THR A 136 1.44 -19.37 2.95
C THR A 136 2.36 -18.33 3.58
N ILE A 137 2.72 -17.31 2.82
CA ILE A 137 3.54 -16.19 3.29
C ILE A 137 2.64 -15.17 3.96
N ALA A 138 2.77 -15.04 5.29
CA ALA A 138 2.06 -14.00 6.00
C ALA A 138 2.72 -12.64 5.80
N ARG A 139 1.93 -11.57 5.75
CA ARG A 139 2.45 -10.20 5.75
C ARG A 139 3.40 -9.97 6.92
N PRO A 140 4.51 -9.21 6.74
CA PRO A 140 5.41 -8.88 7.83
C PRO A 140 4.63 -8.17 8.94
N ARG A 141 4.54 -8.83 10.09
CA ARG A 141 3.86 -8.24 11.24
C ARG A 141 4.72 -7.13 11.85
N PRO A 142 4.16 -5.98 12.19
CA PRO A 142 4.90 -4.95 12.90
C PRO A 142 5.51 -5.56 14.16
N ARG A 143 6.81 -5.31 14.36
CA ARG A 143 7.55 -5.84 15.50
C ARG A 143 6.81 -5.45 16.77
N ARG A 144 6.26 -6.43 17.50
CA ARG A 144 5.64 -6.18 18.79
C ARG A 144 6.65 -5.42 19.63
N ARG A 145 6.34 -4.18 20.03
CA ARG A 145 7.07 -3.57 21.14
C ARG A 145 7.04 -4.60 22.25
N ARG A 146 8.19 -5.08 22.68
CA ARG A 146 8.30 -5.94 23.86
C ARG A 146 7.79 -5.12 25.05
N ARG A 147 6.48 -5.05 25.22
CA ARG A 147 5.92 -4.82 26.55
C ARG A 147 6.38 -6.03 27.35
N SER A 148 7.47 -5.85 28.05
CA SER A 148 8.01 -6.97 28.77
C SER A 148 7.01 -7.35 29.86
N ALA A 149 6.20 -8.40 29.59
CA ALA A 149 5.53 -9.12 30.68
C ALA A 149 6.53 -9.56 31.73
N LEU A 150 7.78 -9.77 31.34
CA LEU A 150 8.95 -9.97 32.19
C LEU A 150 9.32 -8.76 33.06
N LYS A 151 8.93 -7.53 32.70
CA LYS A 151 9.21 -6.35 33.54
C LYS A 151 8.53 -6.44 34.90
N ARG A 152 7.36 -7.05 34.96
CA ARG A 152 6.66 -7.34 36.24
C ARG A 152 7.24 -8.52 37.01
N ARG A 153 7.99 -9.41 36.36
CA ARG A 153 8.59 -10.60 36.96
C ARG A 153 10.06 -10.40 37.35
N ARG A 154 10.67 -9.29 36.98
CA ARG A 154 12.05 -8.97 37.40
C ARG A 154 12.03 -8.50 38.83
N PRO A 155 12.87 -9.07 39.71
CA PRO A 155 13.02 -8.61 41.05
C PRO A 155 13.40 -7.11 41.05
N THR A 156 12.92 -6.40 42.05
CA THR A 156 13.04 -4.92 42.15
C THR A 156 14.50 -4.45 42.08
N ILE A 157 15.44 -5.28 42.56
CA ILE A 157 16.88 -5.03 42.50
C ILE A 157 17.40 -4.94 41.05
N GLN A 158 16.86 -5.74 40.11
CA GLN A 158 17.24 -5.69 38.70
C GLN A 158 16.59 -4.53 37.93
N MET A 159 15.55 -3.94 38.49
CA MET A 159 14.88 -2.78 37.91
C MET A 159 15.48 -1.45 38.36
N ARG A 160 16.26 -1.47 39.43
CA ARG A 160 16.95 -0.31 40.01
C ARG A 160 18.37 -0.13 39.47
N ARG A 161 18.64 -0.37 38.19
CA ARG A 161 19.85 0.18 37.60
C ARG A 161 19.63 1.67 37.42
N ALA A 162 19.89 2.41 38.49
CA ALA A 162 20.17 3.83 38.35
C ALA A 162 21.39 3.98 37.44
N ARG A 163 21.37 4.92 36.51
CA ARG A 163 22.59 5.37 35.86
C ARG A 163 23.55 5.77 36.96
N GLY A 164 24.77 5.21 36.95
CA GLY A 164 25.81 5.68 37.87
C GLY A 164 25.90 7.20 37.70
N GLU A 165 25.73 7.94 38.79
CA GLU A 165 26.08 9.34 38.80
C GLU A 165 27.60 9.42 38.63
N LEU A 166 28.04 10.22 37.66
CA LEU A 166 29.43 10.62 37.59
C LEU A 166 29.74 11.45 38.84
N THR A 167 30.21 10.77 39.88
CA THR A 167 30.73 11.47 41.06
C THR A 167 31.98 12.21 40.61
N THR A 168 31.91 13.54 40.65
CA THR A 168 32.99 14.45 40.26
C THR A 168 34.27 14.27 41.12
N ALA A 169 34.15 13.53 42.23
CA ALA A 169 35.27 13.14 43.09
C ALA A 169 35.34 11.62 43.19
N THR A 170 35.98 10.98 42.20
CA THR A 170 36.34 9.56 42.35
C THR A 170 37.45 9.45 43.39
N PRO A 171 37.25 8.69 44.50
CA PRO A 171 38.31 8.52 45.46
C PRO A 171 39.47 7.82 44.75
N VAL A 172 40.61 8.46 44.72
CA VAL A 172 41.85 7.87 44.16
C VAL A 172 42.46 6.99 45.25
N HIS A 173 42.32 5.70 45.13
CA HIS A 173 42.94 4.73 46.01
C HIS A 173 44.41 4.59 45.64
N ARG A 174 45.27 5.37 46.27
CA ARG A 174 46.71 5.28 46.08
C ARG A 174 47.27 4.23 47.04
N GLY A 175 47.92 3.19 46.52
CA GLY A 175 48.54 2.17 47.28
C GLY A 175 47.75 0.87 47.48
N GLU A 176 46.58 0.75 46.91
CA GLU A 176 45.89 -0.55 46.86
C GLU A 176 46.56 -1.49 45.84
N ARG A 177 46.67 -2.77 46.23
CA ARG A 177 47.15 -3.81 45.32
C ARG A 177 46.18 -4.00 44.18
N GLU A 178 46.73 -4.07 42.97
CA GLU A 178 45.94 -4.45 41.79
C GLU A 178 45.25 -5.80 42.00
N ILE A 179 43.95 -5.85 41.82
CA ILE A 179 43.14 -7.05 41.97
C ILE A 179 43.44 -8.09 40.87
N ILE A 180 44.03 -7.65 39.76
CA ILE A 180 44.44 -8.49 38.65
C ILE A 180 45.97 -8.62 38.70
N ALA A 181 46.43 -9.81 39.09
CA ALA A 181 47.86 -10.16 38.97
C ALA A 181 48.21 -10.26 37.49
N ARG A 182 49.15 -9.44 37.04
CA ARG A 182 49.81 -9.66 35.74
C ARG A 182 50.76 -10.81 35.87
N ASN A 183 50.58 -11.88 35.07
CA ASN A 183 51.59 -12.91 34.81
C ASN A 183 52.68 -12.31 33.92
#